data_cee5fe2ef5f03ada890404bf6fe4c5a9
#
_entry.id   cee5fe2ef5f03ada890404bf6fe4c5a9
#
_cell.length_a   1.000
_cell.length_b   1.000
_cell.length_c   1.000
_cell.angle_alpha   90.00
_cell.angle_beta   90.00
_cell.angle_gamma   90.00
#
_symmetry.space_group_name_H-M   'P 1'
#
loop_
_entity.id
_entity.type
_entity.pdbx_description
1 polymer ?
#
loop_
_entity_poly.entity_id
_entity_poly.type
_entity_poly.pdbx_seq_one_letter_code
_entity_poly.pdbx_strand_id
1 'polypeptide(L)'
;TDLRCSGAPTGNVRDQEWTLQAELFARSEDGTYNIDSGGENQFNGTSYGWYVQSVYKFNPRWRAGVRYSQMETPGVPTALIGTDLDGQGYDPTSVAVMADWTNSEFSRVRWQFNQDKLASGSGSTDNQFTLQYIISIGAHGAHKF
;
A
#
# COMPACT_ATOMS: atom_id res chain seq x y z
N THR A 1 -10.52 1.68 8.86
CA THR A 1 -9.97 1.77 10.23
C THR A 1 -8.47 1.75 10.15
N ASP A 2 -7.80 2.70 10.82
CA ASP A 2 -6.35 2.82 10.86
C ASP A 2 -5.82 2.76 12.30
N LEU A 3 -4.62 2.25 12.46
CA LEU A 3 -3.84 2.23 13.69
C LEU A 3 -2.45 2.78 13.39
N ARG A 4 -2.00 3.75 14.18
CA ARG A 4 -0.64 4.25 14.13
C ARG A 4 -0.03 4.33 15.53
N CYS A 5 1.14 3.71 15.69
CA CYS A 5 1.95 3.77 16.90
C CYS A 5 3.32 4.33 16.54
N SER A 6 3.87 5.20 17.39
CA SER A 6 5.23 5.69 17.23
C SER A 6 5.96 5.72 18.57
N GLY A 7 7.28 5.53 18.55
CA GLY A 7 8.13 5.56 19.72
C GLY A 7 9.54 6.04 19.38
N ALA A 8 10.19 6.65 20.34
CA ALA A 8 11.59 7.08 20.23
C ALA A 8 12.43 6.25 21.21
N PRO A 9 13.20 5.26 20.73
CA PRO A 9 14.03 4.40 21.60
C PRO A 9 15.02 5.16 22.48
N THR A 10 15.53 6.29 21.98
CA THR A 10 16.45 7.18 22.72
C THR A 10 15.74 8.29 23.51
N GLY A 11 14.40 8.33 23.47
CA GLY A 11 13.61 9.43 24.02
C GLY A 11 13.61 10.70 23.15
N ASN A 12 14.37 10.73 22.06
CA ASN A 12 14.47 11.87 21.14
C ASN A 12 14.05 11.47 19.72
N VAL A 13 12.86 11.89 19.30
CA VAL A 13 12.31 11.64 17.95
C VAL A 13 13.13 12.29 16.82
N ARG A 14 13.99 13.26 17.12
CA ARG A 14 14.87 13.87 16.13
C ARG A 14 16.00 12.91 15.73
N ASP A 15 16.49 12.12 16.66
CA ASP A 15 17.60 11.19 16.43
C ASP A 15 17.11 9.85 15.93
N GLN A 16 16.17 9.24 16.65
CA GLN A 16 15.60 7.94 16.29
C GLN A 16 14.09 7.93 16.51
N GLU A 17 13.39 7.33 15.59
CA GLU A 17 11.94 7.15 15.66
C GLU A 17 11.54 5.84 14.99
N TRP A 18 10.69 5.09 15.66
CA TRP A 18 10.02 3.95 15.09
C TRP A 18 8.53 4.23 14.92
N THR A 19 7.99 3.97 13.76
CA THR A 19 6.56 4.11 13.45
C THR A 19 6.05 2.79 12.92
N LEU A 20 4.99 2.28 13.54
CA LEU A 20 4.18 1.17 13.04
C LEU A 20 2.83 1.72 12.62
N GLN A 21 2.37 1.32 11.45
CA GLN A 21 1.05 1.67 10.95
C GLN A 21 0.37 0.43 10.34
N ALA A 22 -0.91 0.28 10.63
CA ALA A 22 -1.77 -0.74 10.01
C ALA A 22 -3.09 -0.11 9.61
N GLU A 23 -3.65 -0.56 8.51
CA GLU A 23 -4.95 -0.10 8.03
C GLU A 23 -5.75 -1.26 7.47
N LEU A 24 -7.07 -1.22 7.74
CA LEU A 24 -8.08 -2.13 7.20
C LEU A 24 -9.09 -1.30 6.41
N PHE A 25 -9.44 -1.76 5.22
CA PHE A 25 -10.45 -1.15 4.37
C PHE A 25 -11.36 -2.22 3.77
N ALA A 26 -12.60 -1.83 3.53
CA ALA A 26 -13.60 -2.64 2.84
C ALA A 26 -14.21 -1.78 1.73
N ARG A 27 -14.48 -2.40 0.59
CA ARG A 27 -15.17 -1.78 -0.54
C ARG A 27 -16.31 -2.68 -0.95
N SER A 28 -17.54 -2.17 -0.89
CA SER A 28 -18.72 -2.84 -1.42
C SER A 28 -19.03 -2.29 -2.80
N GLU A 29 -19.31 -3.17 -3.73
CA GLU A 29 -19.70 -2.85 -5.10
C GLU A 29 -21.00 -3.56 -5.43
N ASP A 30 -21.96 -2.78 -5.90
CA ASP A 30 -23.22 -3.25 -6.45
C ASP A 30 -23.30 -2.80 -7.92
N GLY A 31 -23.57 -3.71 -8.82
CA GLY A 31 -23.62 -3.39 -10.24
C GLY A 31 -24.35 -4.44 -11.08
N THR A 32 -24.66 -4.05 -12.30
CA THR A 32 -25.23 -4.93 -13.31
C THR A 32 -24.24 -5.06 -14.45
N TYR A 33 -23.91 -6.28 -14.83
CA TYR A 33 -23.00 -6.58 -15.93
C TYR A 33 -23.78 -7.23 -17.07
N ASN A 34 -23.57 -6.72 -18.26
CA ASN A 34 -24.05 -7.32 -19.51
C ASN A 34 -22.95 -8.22 -20.09
N ILE A 35 -23.23 -9.50 -20.19
CA ILE A 35 -22.38 -10.45 -20.91
C ILE A 35 -22.96 -10.56 -22.32
N ASP A 36 -22.13 -10.39 -23.35
CA ASP A 36 -22.53 -10.35 -24.79
C ASP A 36 -23.44 -11.49 -25.25
N SER A 37 -23.56 -12.56 -24.50
CA SER A 37 -24.37 -13.72 -24.82
C SER A 37 -25.43 -14.12 -23.79
N GLY A 38 -25.56 -13.41 -22.66
CA GLY A 38 -26.30 -13.95 -21.51
C GLY A 38 -27.24 -13.01 -20.76
N GLY A 39 -27.42 -11.76 -21.20
CA GLY A 39 -28.31 -10.81 -20.52
C GLY A 39 -27.67 -10.12 -19.31
N GLU A 40 -28.49 -9.39 -18.55
CA GLU A 40 -28.07 -8.66 -17.36
C GLU A 40 -27.84 -9.60 -16.15
N ASN A 41 -26.66 -9.52 -15.57
CA ASN A 41 -26.33 -10.24 -14.34
C ASN A 41 -26.01 -9.24 -13.23
N GLN A 42 -26.58 -9.45 -12.06
CA GLN A 42 -26.29 -8.63 -10.89
C GLN A 42 -25.01 -9.12 -10.21
N PHE A 43 -24.15 -8.18 -9.90
CA PHE A 43 -22.98 -8.39 -9.07
C PHE A 43 -23.15 -7.61 -7.78
N ASN A 44 -22.95 -8.29 -6.66
CA ASN A 44 -22.87 -7.71 -5.33
C ASN A 44 -21.66 -8.36 -4.66
N GLY A 45 -20.61 -7.58 -4.45
CA GLY A 45 -19.36 -8.07 -3.88
C GLY A 45 -18.79 -7.10 -2.87
N THR A 46 -18.15 -7.63 -1.81
CA THR A 46 -17.37 -6.83 -0.88
C THR A 46 -15.93 -7.33 -0.91
N SER A 47 -14.99 -6.42 -1.21
CA SER A 47 -13.56 -6.65 -1.16
C SER A 47 -12.99 -6.14 0.15
N TYR A 48 -12.06 -6.86 0.72
CA TYR A 48 -11.31 -6.43 1.89
C TYR A 48 -9.85 -6.24 1.53
N GLY A 49 -9.23 -5.27 2.18
CA GLY A 49 -7.80 -5.07 2.04
C GLY A 49 -7.19 -4.60 3.35
N TRP A 50 -5.92 -4.90 3.54
CA TRP A 50 -5.17 -4.44 4.69
C TRP A 50 -3.70 -4.28 4.37
N TYR A 51 -3.05 -3.45 5.15
CA TYR A 51 -1.59 -3.40 5.15
C TYR A 51 -1.05 -3.17 6.56
N VAL A 52 0.20 -3.58 6.72
CA VAL A 52 1.04 -3.23 7.86
C VAL A 52 2.35 -2.67 7.33
N GLN A 53 2.79 -1.55 7.89
CA GLN A 53 4.09 -0.99 7.58
C GLN A 53 4.84 -0.61 8.86
N SER A 54 6.16 -0.78 8.81
CA SER A 54 7.08 -0.36 9.83
C SER A 54 8.15 0.53 9.21
N VAL A 55 8.38 1.69 9.81
CA VAL A 55 9.42 2.63 9.39
C VAL A 55 10.28 2.96 10.59
N TYR A 56 11.59 2.80 10.43
CA TYR A 56 12.57 3.14 11.43
C TYR A 56 13.53 4.22 10.93
N LYS A 57 13.54 5.34 11.61
CA LYS A 57 14.52 6.40 11.47
C LYS A 57 15.65 6.13 12.44
N PHE A 58 16.82 5.78 11.92
CA PHE A 58 17.97 5.39 12.73
C PHE A 58 18.97 6.53 12.94
N ASN A 59 18.84 7.61 12.19
CA ASN A 59 19.52 8.89 12.44
C ASN A 59 18.75 10.03 11.72
N PRO A 60 19.11 11.32 11.94
CA PRO A 60 18.39 12.46 11.37
C PRO A 60 18.25 12.46 9.84
N ARG A 61 19.15 11.77 9.14
CA ARG A 61 19.19 11.76 7.66
C ARG A 61 18.66 10.50 7.03
N TRP A 62 18.62 9.37 7.76
CA TRP A 62 18.31 8.09 7.19
C TRP A 62 17.13 7.43 7.89
N ARG A 63 16.24 6.86 7.09
CA ARG A 63 15.20 5.95 7.55
C ARG A 63 15.00 4.84 6.56
N ALA A 64 14.57 3.68 7.04
CA ALA A 64 14.20 2.54 6.23
C ALA A 64 12.84 2.03 6.67
N GLY A 65 12.14 1.37 5.77
CA GLY A 65 10.82 0.84 6.07
C GLY A 65 10.49 -0.37 5.23
N VAL A 66 9.55 -1.13 5.75
CA VAL A 66 8.96 -2.30 5.09
C VAL A 66 7.45 -2.20 5.20
N ARG A 67 6.74 -2.60 4.15
CA ARG A 67 5.30 -2.71 4.10
C ARG A 67 4.92 -4.06 3.49
N TYR A 68 3.92 -4.68 4.09
CA TYR A 68 3.20 -5.81 3.52
C TYR A 68 1.74 -5.43 3.35
N SER A 69 1.15 -5.78 2.24
CA SER A 69 -0.27 -5.56 1.97
C SER A 69 -0.88 -6.78 1.29
N GLN A 70 -2.16 -7.00 1.55
CA GLN A 70 -2.96 -8.05 0.97
C GLN A 70 -4.35 -7.53 0.68
N MET A 71 -4.93 -8.02 -0.41
CA MET A 71 -6.32 -7.78 -0.76
C MET A 71 -7.02 -9.13 -0.94
N GLU A 72 -8.22 -9.25 -0.40
CA GLU A 72 -9.11 -10.39 -0.60
C GLU A 72 -10.06 -10.06 -1.74
N THR A 73 -10.08 -10.93 -2.75
CA THR A 73 -10.97 -10.76 -3.91
C THR A 73 -12.33 -11.38 -3.60
N PRO A 74 -13.45 -10.67 -3.83
CA PRO A 74 -14.77 -11.22 -3.60
C PRO A 74 -15.04 -12.36 -4.60
N GLY A 75 -15.78 -13.37 -4.14
CA GLY A 75 -16.30 -14.38 -5.03
C GLY A 75 -17.30 -13.78 -6.02
N VAL A 76 -17.28 -14.25 -7.24
CA VAL A 76 -18.24 -13.83 -8.28
C VAL A 76 -19.40 -14.82 -8.42
N PRO A 77 -20.60 -14.36 -8.81
CA PRO A 77 -21.71 -15.24 -9.17
C PRO A 77 -21.30 -16.24 -10.28
N THR A 78 -21.95 -17.39 -10.30
CA THR A 78 -21.64 -18.48 -11.27
C THR A 78 -21.64 -18.02 -12.71
N ALA A 79 -22.48 -17.04 -13.07
CA ALA A 79 -22.56 -16.47 -14.42
C ALA A 79 -21.31 -15.64 -14.80
N LEU A 80 -20.50 -15.20 -13.83
CA LEU A 80 -19.31 -14.38 -14.05
C LEU A 80 -18.00 -15.16 -13.88
N ILE A 81 -18.08 -16.46 -13.60
CA ILE A 81 -16.90 -17.34 -13.51
C ILE A 81 -16.21 -17.40 -14.87
N GLY A 82 -14.89 -17.16 -14.87
CA GLY A 82 -14.07 -17.14 -16.08
C GLY A 82 -14.11 -15.84 -16.88
N THR A 83 -14.76 -14.79 -16.36
CA THR A 83 -14.68 -13.43 -16.92
C THR A 83 -13.54 -12.65 -16.25
N ASP A 84 -13.23 -11.45 -16.76
CA ASP A 84 -12.25 -10.53 -16.20
C ASP A 84 -12.56 -10.08 -14.76
N LEU A 85 -13.78 -10.32 -14.28
CA LEU A 85 -14.23 -10.02 -12.92
C LEU A 85 -13.95 -11.18 -11.95
N ASP A 86 -13.66 -12.37 -12.47
CA ASP A 86 -13.37 -13.55 -11.67
C ASP A 86 -11.91 -13.54 -11.21
N GLY A 87 -11.69 -13.20 -9.96
CA GLY A 87 -10.37 -13.28 -9.31
C GLY A 87 -9.87 -14.71 -9.09
N GLN A 88 -10.66 -15.74 -9.48
CA GLN A 88 -10.34 -17.17 -9.36
C GLN A 88 -9.90 -17.58 -7.94
N GLY A 89 -10.36 -16.84 -6.92
CA GLY A 89 -9.95 -17.04 -5.52
C GLY A 89 -8.51 -16.67 -5.22
N TYR A 90 -7.88 -15.87 -6.06
CA TYR A 90 -6.52 -15.40 -5.85
C TYR A 90 -6.52 -14.06 -5.10
N ASP A 91 -5.75 -14.00 -4.02
CA ASP A 91 -5.60 -12.81 -3.19
C ASP A 91 -4.28 -12.11 -3.53
N PRO A 92 -4.32 -10.91 -4.14
CA PRO A 92 -3.11 -10.15 -4.43
C PRO A 92 -2.35 -9.79 -3.17
N THR A 93 -1.03 -9.94 -3.21
CA THR A 93 -0.14 -9.53 -2.13
C THR A 93 0.97 -8.64 -2.64
N SER A 94 1.43 -7.72 -1.81
CA SER A 94 2.55 -6.83 -2.13
C SER A 94 3.50 -6.70 -0.94
N VAL A 95 4.80 -6.77 -1.23
CA VAL A 95 5.87 -6.44 -0.29
C VAL A 95 6.63 -5.25 -0.84
N ALA A 96 6.80 -4.23 -0.02
CA ALA A 96 7.61 -3.07 -0.35
C ALA A 96 8.70 -2.85 0.69
N VAL A 97 9.89 -2.50 0.24
CA VAL A 97 10.99 -2.02 1.08
C VAL A 97 11.45 -0.66 0.59
N MET A 98 11.78 0.22 1.51
CA MET A 98 12.22 1.57 1.17
C MET A 98 13.39 2.03 2.03
N ALA A 99 14.23 2.89 1.46
CA ALA A 99 15.23 3.67 2.16
C ALA A 99 15.11 5.14 1.74
N ASP A 100 15.13 6.04 2.71
CA ASP A 100 15.12 7.49 2.49
C ASP A 100 16.41 8.11 3.02
N TRP A 101 16.97 9.00 2.21
CA TRP A 101 18.05 9.89 2.62
C TRP A 101 17.60 11.34 2.54
N THR A 102 17.58 12.01 3.67
CA THR A 102 17.22 13.42 3.80
C THR A 102 18.47 14.27 3.69
N ASN A 103 18.65 14.91 2.53
CA ASN A 103 19.79 15.78 2.25
C ASN A 103 19.70 17.10 3.02
N SER A 104 18.49 17.68 3.08
CA SER A 104 18.19 18.92 3.78
C SER A 104 16.77 18.89 4.33
N GLU A 105 16.36 19.91 5.08
CA GLU A 105 14.96 20.06 5.55
C GLU A 105 13.95 20.11 4.39
N PHE A 106 14.41 20.45 3.19
CA PHE A 106 13.58 20.67 2.02
C PHE A 106 13.69 19.56 0.96
N SER A 107 14.60 18.61 1.12
CA SER A 107 14.83 17.62 0.07
C SER A 107 15.16 16.25 0.61
N ARG A 108 14.67 15.24 -0.11
CA ARG A 108 14.84 13.83 0.23
C ARG A 108 14.94 12.98 -1.03
N VAL A 109 15.82 12.01 -1.00
CA VAL A 109 15.91 10.93 -1.99
C VAL A 109 15.29 9.69 -1.38
N ARG A 110 14.44 9.00 -2.13
CA ARG A 110 13.84 7.72 -1.76
C ARG A 110 14.20 6.67 -2.79
N TRP A 111 14.63 5.53 -2.31
CA TRP A 111 14.72 4.28 -3.04
C TRP A 111 13.63 3.36 -2.53
N GLN A 112 12.90 2.76 -3.44
CA GLN A 112 11.83 1.83 -3.09
C GLN A 112 11.85 0.65 -4.05
N PHE A 113 11.71 -0.54 -3.51
CA PHE A 113 11.51 -1.78 -4.26
C PHE A 113 10.17 -2.37 -3.85
N ASN A 114 9.35 -2.73 -4.83
CA ASN A 114 8.09 -3.42 -4.65
C ASN A 114 8.15 -4.76 -5.35
N GLN A 115 7.57 -5.77 -4.71
CA GLN A 115 7.28 -7.06 -5.31
C GLN A 115 5.79 -7.33 -5.15
N ASP A 116 5.09 -7.35 -6.28
CA ASP A 116 3.64 -7.53 -6.34
C ASP A 116 3.33 -8.90 -6.92
N LYS A 117 2.53 -9.69 -6.20
CA LYS A 117 1.92 -10.91 -6.71
C LYS A 117 0.51 -10.57 -7.14
N LEU A 118 0.29 -10.52 -8.45
CA LEU A 118 -0.98 -10.11 -9.04
C LEU A 118 -1.98 -11.27 -9.07
N ALA A 119 -3.26 -10.93 -9.01
CA ALA A 119 -4.38 -11.86 -9.16
C ALA A 119 -4.52 -12.29 -10.63
N SER A 120 -3.60 -13.06 -11.14
CA SER A 120 -3.70 -13.61 -12.49
C SER A 120 -3.42 -15.10 -12.42
N GLY A 121 -4.17 -15.88 -13.16
CA GLY A 121 -4.10 -17.34 -13.17
C GLY A 121 -2.73 -17.96 -13.50
N SER A 122 -1.73 -17.13 -13.81
CA SER A 122 -0.34 -17.55 -14.04
C SER A 122 0.58 -17.32 -12.83
N GLY A 123 0.07 -16.77 -11.71
CA GLY A 123 0.91 -16.46 -10.55
C GLY A 123 2.01 -15.43 -10.85
N SER A 124 1.73 -14.49 -11.72
CA SER A 124 2.69 -13.47 -12.17
C SER A 124 3.18 -12.63 -10.99
N THR A 125 4.49 -12.51 -10.87
CA THR A 125 5.15 -11.62 -9.91
C THR A 125 5.73 -10.44 -10.68
N ASP A 126 5.34 -9.23 -10.29
CA ASP A 126 5.90 -7.98 -10.80
C ASP A 126 6.91 -7.41 -9.81
N ASN A 127 8.06 -6.98 -10.31
CA ASN A 127 9.12 -6.37 -9.52
C ASN A 127 9.36 -4.96 -10.02
N GLN A 128 9.19 -3.98 -9.15
CA GLN A 128 9.31 -2.57 -9.49
C GLN A 128 10.36 -1.89 -8.61
N PHE A 129 11.28 -1.18 -9.24
CA PHE A 129 12.24 -0.31 -8.56
C PHE A 129 11.92 1.16 -8.85
N THR A 130 11.81 1.97 -7.80
CA THR A 130 11.49 3.39 -7.89
C THR A 130 12.56 4.21 -7.20
N LEU A 131 13.06 5.25 -7.90
CA LEU A 131 13.89 6.31 -7.35
C LEU A 131 13.10 7.62 -7.41
N GLN A 132 12.93 8.27 -6.24
CA GLN A 132 12.22 9.54 -6.13
C GLN A 132 13.12 10.60 -5.52
N TYR A 133 13.11 11.79 -6.11
CA TYR A 133 13.65 12.99 -5.49
C TYR A 133 12.49 13.92 -5.13
N ILE A 134 12.34 14.19 -3.84
CA ILE A 134 11.22 14.96 -3.29
C ILE A 134 11.78 16.29 -2.80
N ILE A 135 11.21 17.40 -3.30
CA ILE A 135 11.53 18.77 -2.89
C ILE A 135 10.26 19.38 -2.31
N SER A 136 10.38 19.99 -1.14
CA SER A 136 9.32 20.81 -0.54
C SER A 136 9.65 22.27 -0.76
N ILE A 137 8.82 23.00 -1.50
CA ILE A 137 8.97 24.43 -1.77
C ILE A 137 7.80 25.14 -1.09
N GLY A 138 8.08 26.05 -0.18
CA GLY A 138 7.07 26.82 0.55
C GLY A 138 7.66 27.60 1.70
N ALA A 139 6.89 28.60 2.20
CA ALA A 139 7.25 29.31 3.42
C ALA A 139 7.12 28.36 4.63
N HIS A 140 8.19 28.17 5.39
CA HIS A 140 8.12 27.52 6.69
C HIS A 140 7.24 28.35 7.63
N GLY A 141 6.19 27.74 8.14
CA GLY A 141 5.56 28.26 9.35
C GLY A 141 6.63 28.39 10.45
N ALA A 142 6.78 29.59 11.00
CA ALA A 142 7.74 29.83 12.06
C ALA A 142 7.56 28.79 13.16
N HIS A 143 8.66 28.07 13.49
CA HIS A 143 8.65 27.22 14.66
C HIS A 143 8.35 28.09 15.88
N LYS A 144 7.24 27.80 16.56
CA LYS A 144 7.03 28.34 17.90
C LYS A 144 8.10 27.72 18.80
N PHE A 145 8.98 28.54 19.30
CA PHE A 145 9.96 28.20 20.32
C PHE A 145 9.23 27.91 21.64
#